data_43f4351df3293b8afe94d451e8dd2ed8
#
_entry.id   43f4351df3293b8afe94d451e8dd2ed8
#
_cell.length_a   1.000
_cell.length_b   1.000
_cell.length_c   1.000
_cell.angle_alpha   90.00
_cell.angle_beta   90.00
_cell.angle_gamma   90.00
#
_symmetry.space_group_name_H-M   'P 1'
#
loop_
_entity.id
_entity.type
_entity.pdbx_description
1 polymer ?
#
loop_
_entity_poly.entity_id
_entity_poly.type
_entity_poly.pdbx_seq_one_letter_code
_entity_poly.pdbx_strand_id
1 'polypeptide(L)' 'MMNPDWQVLEDMLGPERCTDFMFMGRAGDLYLYKHIDTRRYLNVAPDGACFRYTPAGYVPVSRDDAITWVLS' A
#
# COMPACT_ATOMS: atom_id res chain seq x y z
N MET A 1 -8.87 17.31 9.05
CA MET A 1 -7.55 16.78 9.45
C MET A 1 -7.28 15.47 8.72
N MET A 2 -6.12 15.32 8.12
CA MET A 2 -5.79 14.10 7.41
C MET A 2 -5.39 13.00 8.37
N ASN A 3 -5.91 11.80 8.12
CA ASN A 3 -5.53 10.63 8.90
C ASN A 3 -4.13 10.19 8.44
N PRO A 4 -3.12 10.14 9.32
CA PRO A 4 -1.78 9.73 8.92
C PRO A 4 -1.72 8.33 8.31
N ASP A 5 -2.66 7.45 8.67
CA ASP A 5 -2.71 6.11 8.10
C ASP A 5 -3.03 6.12 6.60
N TRP A 6 -3.64 7.18 6.09
CA TRP A 6 -3.99 7.30 4.67
C TRP A 6 -3.12 8.27 3.90
N GLN A 7 -2.30 9.06 4.60
CA GLN A 7 -1.51 10.11 3.97
C GLN A 7 -0.55 9.55 2.92
N VAL A 8 0.13 8.46 3.24
CA VAL A 8 1.11 7.85 2.33
C VAL A 8 0.44 7.37 1.05
N LEU A 9 -0.74 6.74 1.17
CA LEU A 9 -1.46 6.26 0.00
C LEU A 9 -2.05 7.43 -0.81
N GLU A 10 -2.55 8.46 -0.14
CA GLU A 10 -3.05 9.64 -0.83
C GLU A 10 -1.95 10.33 -1.64
N ASP A 11 -0.75 10.42 -1.08
CA ASP A 11 0.39 11.03 -1.77
C ASP A 11 0.78 10.21 -3.00
N MET A 12 0.58 8.89 -2.95
CA MET A 12 0.95 8.00 -4.03
C MET A 12 -0.10 7.92 -5.14
N LEU A 13 -1.38 7.79 -4.77
CA LEU A 13 -2.45 7.49 -5.71
C LEU A 13 -3.50 8.60 -5.84
N GLY A 14 -3.50 9.55 -4.92
CA GLY A 14 -4.56 10.55 -4.81
C GLY A 14 -5.71 10.08 -3.93
N PRO A 15 -6.45 11.03 -3.32
CA PRO A 15 -7.51 10.68 -2.36
C PRO A 15 -8.64 9.86 -2.97
N GLU A 16 -8.94 10.04 -4.24
CA GLU A 16 -10.05 9.34 -4.89
C GLU A 16 -9.81 7.84 -4.97
N ARG A 17 -8.56 7.44 -5.22
CA ARG A 17 -8.20 6.02 -5.33
C ARG A 17 -8.12 5.33 -4.00
N CYS A 18 -7.95 6.08 -2.93
CA CYS A 18 -7.90 5.50 -1.59
C CYS A 18 -9.20 4.81 -1.21
N THR A 19 -10.33 5.20 -1.81
CA THR A 19 -11.61 4.56 -1.55
C THR A 19 -11.67 3.11 -2.04
N ASP A 20 -10.74 2.71 -2.91
CA ASP A 20 -10.66 1.33 -3.40
C ASP A 20 -9.88 0.42 -2.46
N PHE A 21 -9.37 0.95 -1.36
CA PHE A 21 -8.53 0.21 -0.43
C PHE A 21 -9.10 0.21 0.98
N MET A 22 -8.73 -0.81 1.76
CA MET A 22 -8.96 -0.86 3.18
C MET A 22 -7.62 -0.79 3.90
N PHE A 23 -7.56 0.00 4.98
CA PHE A 23 -6.36 0.04 5.81
C PHE A 23 -6.33 -1.18 6.71
N MET A 24 -5.29 -1.99 6.59
CA MET A 24 -5.18 -3.27 7.30
C MET A 24 -4.23 -3.23 8.48
N GLY A 25 -3.73 -2.05 8.83
CA GLY A 25 -2.80 -1.91 9.95
C GLY A 25 -1.38 -1.68 9.47
N ARG A 26 -0.43 -1.92 10.37
CA ARG A 26 0.99 -1.67 10.11
C ARG A 26 1.81 -2.90 10.47
N ALA A 27 2.88 -3.11 9.69
CA ALA A 27 3.88 -4.13 9.97
C ALA A 27 5.23 -3.42 10.04
N GLY A 28 5.76 -3.26 11.25
CA GLY A 28 6.91 -2.40 11.46
C GLY A 28 6.59 -0.99 10.99
N ASP A 29 7.37 -0.46 10.06
CA ASP A 29 7.14 0.87 9.49
C ASP A 29 6.22 0.85 8.28
N LEU A 30 5.81 -0.33 7.80
CA LEU A 30 4.99 -0.44 6.60
C LEU A 30 3.52 -0.21 6.91
N TYR A 31 2.88 0.58 6.06
CA TYR A 31 1.42 0.75 6.04
C TYR A 31 0.84 -0.28 5.08
N LEU A 32 -0.14 -1.05 5.54
CA LEU A 32 -0.70 -2.16 4.78
C LEU A 32 -2.09 -1.78 4.29
N TYR A 33 -2.27 -1.78 2.96
CA TYR A 33 -3.55 -1.49 2.33
C TYR A 33 -3.98 -2.68 1.49
N LYS A 34 -5.25 -3.07 1.61
CA LYS A 34 -5.79 -4.18 0.85
C LYS A 34 -6.78 -3.64 -0.17
N HIS A 35 -6.58 -3.98 -1.44
CA HIS A 35 -7.51 -3.58 -2.50
C HIS A 35 -8.82 -4.35 -2.33
N ILE A 36 -9.95 -3.63 -2.38
CA ILE A 36 -11.26 -4.22 -2.10
C ILE A 36 -11.62 -5.27 -3.14
N ASP A 37 -11.33 -5.01 -4.41
CA ASP A 37 -11.73 -5.90 -5.50
C ASP A 37 -10.77 -7.08 -5.68
N THR A 38 -9.46 -6.81 -5.74
CA THR A 38 -8.46 -7.85 -6.02
C THR A 38 -8.07 -8.63 -4.77
N ARG A 39 -8.29 -8.07 -3.59
CA ARG A 39 -7.88 -8.62 -2.30
C ARG A 39 -6.36 -8.69 -2.13
N ARG A 40 -5.61 -8.02 -2.99
CA ARG A 40 -4.16 -7.97 -2.90
C ARG A 40 -3.70 -6.80 -2.06
N TYR A 41 -2.51 -6.91 -1.49
CA TYR A 41 -1.97 -5.90 -0.58
C TYR A 41 -1.00 -4.98 -1.28
N LEU A 42 -1.09 -3.70 -0.95
CA LEU A 42 -0.08 -2.69 -1.26
C LEU A 42 0.57 -2.29 0.05
N ASN A 43 1.87 -2.57 0.19
CA ASN A 43 2.61 -2.33 1.43
C ASN A 43 3.58 -1.19 1.20
N VAL A 44 3.45 -0.11 1.95
CA VAL A 44 4.15 1.14 1.66
C VAL A 44 4.83 1.67 2.90
N ALA A 45 6.12 2.02 2.77
CA ALA A 45 6.86 2.68 3.84
C ALA A 45 6.49 4.17 3.90
N PRO A 46 6.80 4.85 5.01
CA PRO A 46 6.47 6.28 5.14
C PRO A 46 7.07 7.17 4.05
N ASP A 47 8.18 6.77 3.45
CA ASP A 47 8.83 7.52 2.36
C ASP A 47 8.27 7.20 0.98
N GLY A 48 7.27 6.33 0.90
CA GLY A 48 6.65 5.93 -0.36
C GLY A 48 7.25 4.69 -1.00
N ALA A 49 8.29 4.10 -0.41
CA ALA A 49 8.86 2.85 -0.93
C ALA A 49 7.86 1.70 -0.80
N CYS A 50 7.76 0.88 -1.86
CA CYS A 50 6.81 -0.21 -1.91
C CYS A 50 7.48 -1.54 -1.65
N PHE A 51 6.73 -2.47 -1.04
CA PHE A 51 7.25 -3.79 -0.68
C PHE A 51 6.21 -4.85 -0.99
N ARG A 52 6.71 -6.06 -1.27
CA ARG A 52 5.87 -7.24 -1.44
C ARG A 52 6.14 -8.21 -0.30
N TYR A 53 5.07 -8.79 0.25
CA TYR A 53 5.24 -9.83 1.26
C TYR A 53 5.55 -11.17 0.60
N THR A 54 6.59 -11.84 1.08
CA THR A 54 7.00 -13.18 0.62
C THR A 54 7.19 -14.07 1.83
N PRO A 55 7.33 -15.41 1.65
CA PRO A 55 7.65 -16.28 2.78
C PRO A 55 8.95 -15.91 3.50
N ALA A 56 9.86 -15.22 2.81
CA ALA A 56 11.11 -14.73 3.42
C ALA A 56 10.95 -13.36 4.08
N GLY A 57 9.75 -12.74 4.01
CA GLY A 57 9.47 -11.42 4.56
C GLY A 57 9.15 -10.41 3.49
N TYR A 58 9.20 -9.12 3.84
CA TYR A 58 8.92 -8.05 2.90
C TYR A 58 10.15 -7.76 2.06
N VAL A 59 9.97 -7.68 0.74
CA VAL A 59 11.06 -7.36 -0.20
C VAL A 59 10.69 -6.12 -1.00
N PRO A 60 11.68 -5.26 -1.33
CA PRO A 60 11.40 -4.04 -2.10
C PRO A 60 10.94 -4.36 -3.52
N VAL A 61 9.98 -3.58 -4.00
CA VAL A 61 9.53 -3.65 -5.41
C VAL A 61 9.37 -2.24 -5.92
N SER A 62 9.40 -2.05 -7.24
CA SER A 62 9.17 -0.75 -7.80
C SER A 62 7.71 -0.33 -7.55
N ARG A 63 7.48 0.98 -7.51
CA ARG A 63 6.14 1.53 -7.32
C ARG A 63 5.20 1.06 -8.43
N ASP A 64 5.67 1.10 -9.67
CA ASP A 64 4.84 0.69 -10.81
C ASP A 64 4.47 -0.79 -10.75
N ASP A 65 5.42 -1.64 -10.37
CA ASP A 65 5.15 -3.07 -10.22
C ASP A 65 4.17 -3.33 -9.08
N ALA A 66 4.32 -2.61 -7.97
CA ALA A 66 3.43 -2.76 -6.83
C ALA A 66 2.00 -2.37 -7.20
N ILE A 67 1.82 -1.26 -7.90
CA ILE A 67 0.51 -0.78 -8.33
C ILE A 67 -0.10 -1.75 -9.33
N THR A 68 0.67 -2.19 -10.31
CA THR A 68 0.19 -3.16 -11.30
C THR A 68 -0.26 -4.46 -10.62
N TRP A 69 0.51 -4.93 -9.66
CA TRP A 69 0.18 -6.13 -8.90
C TRP A 69 -1.14 -5.98 -8.15
N VAL A 70 -1.29 -4.88 -7.42
CA VAL A 70 -2.45 -4.70 -6.54
C VAL A 70 -3.74 -4.51 -7.33
N LEU A 71 -3.65 -3.98 -8.56
CA LEU A 71 -4.82 -3.74 -9.39
C LEU A 71 -5.17 -4.91 -10.31
N SER A 72 -4.32 -5.89 -10.42
CA SER A 72 -4.59 -7.04 -11.28
C SER A 72 -5.26 -8.15 -10.48
#